data_1c7d9bc64285f31f7721be15757d8c52
#
_entry.id   1c7d9bc64285f31f7721be15757d8c52
#
_cell.length_a   1.000
_cell.length_b   1.000
_cell.length_c   1.000
_cell.angle_alpha   90.00
_cell.angle_beta   90.00
_cell.angle_gamma   90.00
#
_symmetry.space_group_name_H-M   'P 1'
#
loop_
_entity.id
_entity.type
_entity.pdbx_description
1 polymer ?
#
loop_
_entity_poly.entity_id
_entity_poly.type
_entity_poly.pdbx_seq_one_letter_code
_entity_poly.pdbx_strand_id
1 'polypeptide(L)'
;MHTQAIGIPGKHIQLRALSQEDLPLLLSWENDPEGWYSSGTINPLSPDFIQRYITASSTHILETGSMSLIIEGLKTGSSLGHLVLYDYSPIHRRLGVGIYIDREARKTGIGSEAIRLALRYAFDKLRCEQVYAEVLASNEASQQMLRSIGFEHTATLPRWHWQDNHYEDLHYYQIWHP
;
A
#
# COMPACT_ATOMS: atom_id res chain seq x y z
N MET A 1 -24.46 10.90 -13.14
CA MET A 1 -24.24 9.43 -13.19
C MET A 1 -22.85 9.20 -12.64
N HIS A 2 -22.71 8.75 -11.39
CA HIS A 2 -21.42 8.31 -10.88
C HIS A 2 -21.10 6.99 -11.57
N THR A 3 -20.15 7.01 -12.48
CA THR A 3 -19.58 5.79 -13.05
C THR A 3 -18.91 5.07 -11.89
N GLN A 4 -19.54 4.03 -11.39
CA GLN A 4 -18.99 3.22 -10.30
C GLN A 4 -17.64 2.66 -10.78
N ALA A 5 -16.54 3.14 -10.22
CA ALA A 5 -15.21 2.67 -10.59
C ALA A 5 -15.14 1.17 -10.30
N ILE A 6 -14.80 0.38 -11.33
CA ILE A 6 -14.65 -1.06 -11.17
C ILE A 6 -13.39 -1.31 -10.35
N GLY A 7 -13.56 -1.97 -9.20
CA GLY A 7 -12.48 -2.26 -8.28
C GLY A 7 -12.47 -3.72 -7.83
N ILE A 8 -11.52 -4.08 -6.98
CA ILE A 8 -11.47 -5.36 -6.29
C ILE A 8 -12.40 -5.26 -5.07
N PRO A 9 -13.59 -5.90 -5.10
CA PRO A 9 -14.61 -5.69 -4.07
C PRO A 9 -14.30 -6.46 -2.79
N GLY A 10 -14.51 -5.81 -1.65
CA GLY A 10 -14.51 -6.38 -0.30
C GLY A 10 -15.90 -6.33 0.35
N LYS A 11 -15.91 -6.41 1.68
CA LYS A 11 -17.14 -6.35 2.48
C LYS A 11 -17.56 -4.92 2.80
N HIS A 12 -16.60 -4.08 3.18
CA HIS A 12 -16.84 -2.69 3.58
C HIS A 12 -16.15 -1.69 2.64
N ILE A 13 -15.12 -2.14 1.93
CA ILE A 13 -14.30 -1.36 1.03
C ILE A 13 -14.16 -2.04 -0.33
N GLN A 14 -13.67 -1.28 -1.30
CA GLN A 14 -13.07 -1.81 -2.54
C GLN A 14 -11.70 -1.19 -2.77
N LEU A 15 -10.87 -1.88 -3.53
CA LEU A 15 -9.63 -1.33 -4.06
C LEU A 15 -9.88 -0.92 -5.51
N ARG A 16 -9.81 0.36 -5.81
CA ARG A 16 -9.99 0.89 -7.17
C ARG A 16 -8.71 1.53 -7.71
N ALA A 17 -8.61 1.61 -9.02
CA ALA A 17 -7.51 2.33 -9.65
C ALA A 17 -7.50 3.80 -9.26
N LEU A 18 -6.30 4.42 -9.30
CA LEU A 18 -6.14 5.87 -9.18
C LEU A 18 -6.80 6.58 -10.36
N SER A 19 -7.32 7.78 -10.09
CA SER A 19 -7.84 8.71 -11.10
C SER A 19 -7.26 10.10 -10.91
N GLN A 20 -7.40 10.97 -11.89
CA GLN A 20 -6.96 12.37 -11.78
C GLN A 20 -7.70 13.14 -10.67
N GLU A 21 -8.89 12.70 -10.29
CA GLU A 21 -9.68 13.26 -9.20
C GLU A 21 -9.05 13.03 -7.83
N ASP A 22 -8.17 12.02 -7.70
CA ASP A 22 -7.46 11.70 -6.46
C ASP A 22 -6.24 12.63 -6.21
N LEU A 23 -5.86 13.48 -7.16
CA LEU A 23 -4.67 14.34 -7.05
C LEU A 23 -4.64 15.17 -5.75
N PRO A 24 -5.69 15.91 -5.37
CA PRO A 24 -5.65 16.72 -4.15
C PRO A 24 -5.46 15.87 -2.89
N LEU A 25 -6.05 14.68 -2.88
CA LEU A 25 -6.00 13.75 -1.77
C LEU A 25 -4.60 13.14 -1.62
N LEU A 26 -4.04 12.60 -2.70
CA LEU A 26 -2.68 12.07 -2.72
C LEU A 26 -1.66 13.13 -2.35
N LEU A 27 -1.82 14.36 -2.87
CA LEU A 27 -0.95 15.48 -2.53
C LEU A 27 -0.97 15.77 -1.01
N SER A 28 -2.15 15.68 -0.39
CA SER A 28 -2.31 15.87 1.06
C SER A 28 -1.65 14.73 1.84
N TRP A 29 -1.84 13.48 1.44
CA TRP A 29 -1.29 12.31 2.13
C TRP A 29 0.23 12.21 2.00
N GLU A 30 0.75 12.42 0.79
CA GLU A 30 2.19 12.33 0.51
C GLU A 30 3.00 13.50 1.11
N ASN A 31 2.34 14.63 1.37
CA ASN A 31 2.96 15.78 2.04
C ASN A 31 2.66 15.84 3.54
N ASP A 32 2.00 14.84 4.12
CA ASP A 32 1.84 14.76 5.57
C ASP A 32 3.20 14.41 6.23
N PRO A 33 3.78 15.30 7.04
CA PRO A 33 5.09 15.07 7.66
C PRO A 33 5.15 13.77 8.48
N GLU A 34 4.05 13.33 9.09
CA GLU A 34 4.01 12.06 9.82
C GLU A 34 4.14 10.83 8.90
N GLY A 35 3.75 10.96 7.62
CA GLY A 35 3.87 9.91 6.62
C GLY A 35 5.26 9.81 6.00
N TRP A 36 6.04 10.89 5.97
CA TRP A 36 7.33 10.96 5.28
C TRP A 36 8.31 9.87 5.71
N TYR A 37 8.32 9.57 6.98
CA TYR A 37 9.23 8.59 7.55
C TYR A 37 8.96 7.16 7.04
N SER A 38 7.70 6.81 6.87
CA SER A 38 7.33 5.48 6.38
C SER A 38 7.36 5.35 4.85
N SER A 39 7.21 6.47 4.12
CA SER A 39 7.22 6.50 2.65
C SER A 39 8.61 6.72 2.05
N GLY A 40 9.61 7.14 2.88
CA GLY A 40 10.93 7.54 2.40
C GLY A 40 10.94 8.88 1.65
N THR A 41 9.87 9.67 1.75
CA THR A 41 9.78 11.01 1.16
C THR A 41 10.66 11.97 1.96
N ILE A 42 11.55 12.69 1.29
CA ILE A 42 12.52 13.61 1.91
C ILE A 42 12.26 15.08 1.58
N ASN A 43 11.33 15.36 0.71
CA ASN A 43 10.96 16.72 0.29
C ASN A 43 9.48 16.82 -0.06
N PRO A 44 8.87 18.01 0.06
CA PRO A 44 7.50 18.22 -0.38
C PRO A 44 7.34 17.86 -1.87
N LEU A 45 6.27 17.14 -2.19
CA LEU A 45 5.94 16.76 -3.55
C LEU A 45 5.02 17.82 -4.18
N SER A 46 5.31 18.18 -5.44
CA SER A 46 4.51 19.14 -6.19
C SER A 46 3.26 18.49 -6.80
N PRO A 47 2.20 19.26 -7.10
CA PRO A 47 1.05 18.76 -7.86
C PRO A 47 1.44 18.10 -9.18
N ASP A 48 2.40 18.68 -9.91
CA ASP A 48 2.89 18.11 -11.18
C ASP A 48 3.57 16.75 -11.00
N PHE A 49 4.26 16.55 -9.87
CA PHE A 49 4.85 15.25 -9.54
C PHE A 49 3.75 14.20 -9.32
N ILE A 50 2.76 14.52 -8.48
CA ILE A 50 1.65 13.62 -8.19
C ILE A 50 0.84 13.32 -9.46
N GLN A 51 0.63 14.32 -10.32
CA GLN A 51 -0.07 14.12 -11.59
C GLN A 51 0.66 13.13 -12.50
N ARG A 52 1.99 13.24 -12.63
CA ARG A 52 2.80 12.27 -13.38
C ARG A 52 2.73 10.88 -12.76
N TYR A 53 2.76 10.80 -11.44
CA TYR A 53 2.61 9.53 -10.72
C TYR A 53 1.25 8.86 -11.02
N ILE A 54 0.14 9.59 -10.96
CA ILE A 54 -1.20 9.09 -11.30
C ILE A 54 -1.22 8.60 -12.75
N THR A 55 -0.67 9.38 -13.67
CA THR A 55 -0.61 9.02 -15.10
C THR A 55 0.21 7.74 -15.31
N ALA A 56 1.37 7.62 -14.68
CA ALA A 56 2.22 6.42 -14.77
C ALA A 56 1.53 5.19 -14.14
N SER A 57 0.73 5.38 -13.10
CA SER A 57 -0.02 4.31 -12.42
C SER A 57 -1.15 3.72 -13.28
N SER A 58 -1.50 4.32 -14.41
CA SER A 58 -2.44 3.75 -15.37
C SER A 58 -1.84 2.63 -16.23
N THR A 59 -0.51 2.45 -16.18
CA THR A 59 0.18 1.38 -16.90
C THR A 59 0.00 0.04 -16.18
N HIS A 60 -0.11 -1.03 -16.97
CA HIS A 60 -0.39 -2.36 -16.43
C HIS A 60 0.77 -2.89 -15.57
N ILE A 61 0.46 -3.58 -14.48
CA ILE A 61 1.45 -4.14 -13.53
C ILE A 61 2.47 -5.08 -14.19
N LEU A 62 2.09 -5.77 -15.27
CA LEU A 62 3.01 -6.62 -16.03
C LEU A 62 4.12 -5.84 -16.76
N GLU A 63 3.92 -4.54 -16.97
CA GLU A 63 4.89 -3.68 -17.65
C GLU A 63 5.77 -2.94 -16.64
N THR A 64 5.16 -2.44 -15.56
CA THR A 64 5.85 -1.59 -14.57
C THR A 64 6.33 -2.34 -13.34
N GLY A 65 5.80 -3.53 -13.08
CA GLY A 65 6.01 -4.24 -11.81
C GLY A 65 5.29 -3.60 -10.62
N SER A 66 4.45 -2.58 -10.84
CA SER A 66 3.77 -1.84 -9.77
C SER A 66 2.32 -1.54 -10.13
N MET A 67 1.47 -1.48 -9.10
CA MET A 67 0.07 -1.06 -9.22
C MET A 67 -0.34 -0.30 -7.97
N SER A 68 -0.91 0.88 -8.17
CA SER A 68 -1.39 1.77 -7.11
C SER A 68 -2.91 1.79 -7.09
N LEU A 69 -3.48 1.67 -5.89
CA LEU A 69 -4.91 1.52 -5.66
C LEU A 69 -5.40 2.45 -4.54
N ILE A 70 -6.57 3.02 -4.72
CA ILE A 70 -7.29 3.72 -3.64
C ILE A 70 -8.14 2.72 -2.87
N ILE A 71 -8.10 2.82 -1.56
CA ILE A 71 -9.00 2.12 -0.65
C ILE A 71 -10.24 2.99 -0.51
N GLU A 72 -11.35 2.54 -1.05
CA GLU A 72 -12.61 3.30 -1.07
C GLU A 72 -13.70 2.60 -0.27
N GLY A 73 -14.39 3.35 0.58
CA GLY A 73 -15.53 2.84 1.36
C GLY A 73 -16.75 2.59 0.49
N LEU A 74 -17.28 1.36 0.47
CA LEU A 74 -18.42 0.98 -0.36
C LEU A 74 -19.71 1.75 -0.03
N LYS A 75 -19.91 2.14 1.21
CA LYS A 75 -21.14 2.86 1.63
C LYS A 75 -21.05 4.36 1.41
N THR A 76 -19.85 4.93 1.54
CA THR A 76 -19.64 6.38 1.55
C THR A 76 -19.07 6.91 0.25
N GLY A 77 -18.39 6.05 -0.55
CA GLY A 77 -17.58 6.48 -1.68
C GLY A 77 -16.31 7.27 -1.26
N SER A 78 -16.04 7.34 0.05
CA SER A 78 -14.89 8.10 0.55
C SER A 78 -13.60 7.33 0.33
N SER A 79 -12.55 8.02 -0.07
CA SER A 79 -11.20 7.47 -0.13
C SER A 79 -10.61 7.41 1.28
N LEU A 80 -10.22 6.23 1.72
CA LEU A 80 -9.82 5.92 3.11
C LEU A 80 -8.33 5.61 3.24
N GLY A 81 -7.63 5.51 2.12
CA GLY A 81 -6.22 5.19 2.10
C GLY A 81 -5.72 4.83 0.70
N HIS A 82 -4.46 4.47 0.64
CA HIS A 82 -3.73 4.13 -0.57
C HIS A 82 -3.00 2.81 -0.35
N LEU A 83 -3.05 1.91 -1.33
CA LEU A 83 -2.35 0.64 -1.33
C LEU A 83 -1.51 0.51 -2.59
N VAL A 84 -0.28 0.07 -2.44
CA VAL A 84 0.64 -0.17 -3.57
C VAL A 84 1.08 -1.61 -3.56
N LEU A 85 0.96 -2.27 -4.71
CA LEU A 85 1.67 -3.50 -5.04
C LEU A 85 2.91 -3.10 -5.82
N TYR A 86 4.09 -3.59 -5.42
CA TYR A 86 5.36 -3.19 -6.02
C TYR A 86 6.31 -4.38 -6.18
N ASP A 87 7.35 -4.19 -6.96
CA ASP A 87 8.37 -5.21 -7.22
C ASP A 87 7.76 -6.58 -7.67
N TYR A 88 6.68 -6.51 -8.48
CA TYR A 88 6.07 -7.72 -9.01
C TYR A 88 7.03 -8.44 -9.94
N SER A 89 7.37 -9.65 -9.59
CA SER A 89 8.23 -10.54 -10.36
C SER A 89 7.45 -11.79 -10.79
N PRO A 90 7.03 -11.88 -12.07
CA PRO A 90 6.34 -13.06 -12.59
C PRO A 90 7.21 -14.32 -12.51
N ILE A 91 8.53 -14.15 -12.72
CA ILE A 91 9.49 -15.27 -12.70
C ILE A 91 9.65 -15.83 -11.28
N HIS A 92 9.74 -14.96 -10.29
CA HIS A 92 9.89 -15.35 -8.89
C HIS A 92 8.55 -15.47 -8.16
N ARG A 93 7.43 -15.18 -8.85
CA ARG A 93 6.06 -15.30 -8.35
C ARG A 93 5.86 -14.58 -7.03
N ARG A 94 6.38 -13.37 -6.91
CA ARG A 94 6.31 -12.55 -5.69
C ARG A 94 6.01 -11.10 -5.99
N LEU A 95 5.53 -10.39 -4.97
CA LEU A 95 5.43 -8.92 -4.96
C LEU A 95 5.51 -8.38 -3.53
N GLY A 96 5.80 -7.10 -3.42
CA GLY A 96 5.70 -6.34 -2.18
C GLY A 96 4.35 -5.63 -2.05
N VAL A 97 3.90 -5.40 -0.83
CA VAL A 97 2.69 -4.62 -0.54
C VAL A 97 3.00 -3.50 0.45
N GLY A 98 2.60 -2.28 0.10
CA GLY A 98 2.63 -1.11 0.98
C GLY A 98 1.23 -0.55 1.15
N ILE A 99 0.94 0.03 2.32
CA ILE A 99 -0.37 0.58 2.64
C ILE A 99 -0.25 1.84 3.47
N TYR A 100 -1.05 2.84 3.12
CA TYR A 100 -1.33 4.02 3.91
C TYR A 100 -2.82 4.06 4.23
N ILE A 101 -3.18 4.31 5.49
CA ILE A 101 -4.57 4.52 5.91
C ILE A 101 -4.68 5.95 6.44
N ASP A 102 -5.68 6.67 5.92
CA ASP A 102 -6.03 8.00 6.43
C ASP A 102 -6.26 7.98 7.93
N ARG A 103 -5.87 9.05 8.63
CA ARG A 103 -5.91 9.11 10.10
C ARG A 103 -7.29 8.78 10.67
N GLU A 104 -8.34 9.32 10.05
CA GLU A 104 -9.71 9.13 10.52
C GLU A 104 -10.21 7.69 10.30
N ALA A 105 -9.61 6.97 9.37
CA ALA A 105 -9.97 5.58 9.05
C ALA A 105 -9.13 4.54 9.80
N ARG A 106 -8.11 4.96 10.57
CA ARG A 106 -7.25 4.04 11.34
C ARG A 106 -8.02 3.34 12.46
N LYS A 107 -7.55 2.15 12.86
CA LYS A 107 -8.13 1.31 13.95
C LYS A 107 -9.57 0.85 13.71
N THR A 108 -10.05 0.90 12.46
CA THR A 108 -11.41 0.45 12.06
C THR A 108 -11.42 -0.93 11.39
N GLY A 109 -10.25 -1.56 11.22
CA GLY A 109 -10.12 -2.85 10.52
C GLY A 109 -9.95 -2.72 9.00
N ILE A 110 -10.09 -1.52 8.43
CA ILE A 110 -9.99 -1.25 6.99
C ILE A 110 -8.64 -1.65 6.42
N GLY A 111 -7.53 -1.37 7.12
CA GLY A 111 -6.19 -1.77 6.68
C GLY A 111 -6.06 -3.28 6.51
N SER A 112 -6.56 -4.05 7.48
CA SER A 112 -6.54 -5.51 7.40
C SER A 112 -7.41 -6.04 6.26
N GLU A 113 -8.58 -5.43 6.03
CA GLU A 113 -9.45 -5.80 4.91
C GLU A 113 -8.77 -5.50 3.57
N ALA A 114 -8.15 -4.33 3.42
CA ALA A 114 -7.44 -3.93 2.21
C ALA A 114 -6.28 -4.88 1.87
N ILE A 115 -5.45 -5.24 2.85
CA ILE A 115 -4.36 -6.21 2.66
C ILE A 115 -4.92 -7.58 2.26
N ARG A 116 -5.99 -8.08 2.89
CA ARG A 116 -6.62 -9.36 2.50
C ARG A 116 -7.15 -9.35 1.06
N LEU A 117 -7.71 -8.23 0.60
CA LEU A 117 -8.12 -8.07 -0.79
C LEU A 117 -6.92 -8.09 -1.74
N ALA A 118 -5.84 -7.40 -1.38
CA ALA A 118 -4.61 -7.39 -2.14
C ALA A 118 -3.97 -8.79 -2.23
N LEU A 119 -3.95 -9.56 -1.13
CA LEU A 119 -3.47 -10.94 -1.10
C LEU A 119 -4.29 -11.85 -2.02
N ARG A 120 -5.63 -11.76 -1.94
CA ARG A 120 -6.50 -12.52 -2.83
C ARG A 120 -6.20 -12.21 -4.29
N TYR A 121 -6.04 -10.93 -4.64
CA TYR A 121 -5.68 -10.53 -5.99
C TYR A 121 -4.29 -11.05 -6.41
N ALA A 122 -3.29 -10.94 -5.53
CA ALA A 122 -1.93 -11.41 -5.79
C ALA A 122 -1.89 -12.93 -6.03
N PHE A 123 -2.57 -13.71 -5.20
CA PHE A 123 -2.57 -15.17 -5.31
C PHE A 123 -3.45 -15.67 -6.46
N ASP A 124 -4.69 -15.17 -6.58
CA ASP A 124 -5.66 -15.70 -7.53
C ASP A 124 -5.44 -15.18 -8.96
N LYS A 125 -5.07 -13.91 -9.12
CA LYS A 125 -4.95 -13.26 -10.44
C LYS A 125 -3.51 -13.17 -10.92
N LEU A 126 -2.60 -12.72 -10.07
CA LEU A 126 -1.17 -12.56 -10.44
C LEU A 126 -0.37 -13.85 -10.25
N ARG A 127 -0.98 -14.90 -9.65
CA ARG A 127 -0.35 -16.21 -9.41
C ARG A 127 0.94 -16.12 -8.61
N CYS A 128 1.01 -15.19 -7.69
CA CYS A 128 2.12 -15.11 -6.76
C CYS A 128 2.13 -16.32 -5.83
N GLU A 129 3.32 -16.74 -5.39
CA GLU A 129 3.54 -17.75 -4.34
C GLU A 129 3.77 -17.07 -2.99
N GLN A 130 4.25 -15.82 -3.01
CA GLN A 130 4.49 -15.06 -1.79
C GLN A 130 4.24 -13.56 -1.98
N VAL A 131 3.84 -12.93 -0.89
CA VAL A 131 3.75 -11.48 -0.76
C VAL A 131 4.59 -11.05 0.43
N TYR A 132 5.33 -9.97 0.29
CA TYR A 132 6.11 -9.40 1.38
C TYR A 132 5.72 -7.95 1.69
N ALA A 133 6.04 -7.52 2.89
CA ALA A 133 5.91 -6.13 3.32
C ALA A 133 7.17 -5.72 4.10
N GLU A 134 7.60 -4.49 3.88
CA GLU A 134 8.70 -3.86 4.60
C GLU A 134 8.12 -2.92 5.65
N VAL A 135 8.56 -3.04 6.89
CA VAL A 135 8.02 -2.28 8.03
C VAL A 135 9.15 -1.81 8.92
N LEU A 136 9.18 -0.52 9.23
CA LEU A 136 10.12 0.03 10.20
C LEU A 136 9.89 -0.59 11.59
N ALA A 137 10.97 -0.81 12.33
CA ALA A 137 10.91 -1.44 13.65
C ALA A 137 10.01 -0.68 14.63
N SER A 138 9.93 0.65 14.51
CA SER A 138 9.04 1.50 15.32
C SER A 138 7.56 1.41 14.96
N ASN A 139 7.21 0.90 13.77
CA ASN A 139 5.81 0.83 13.32
C ASN A 139 5.10 -0.43 13.86
N GLU A 140 4.91 -0.47 15.18
CA GLU A 140 4.27 -1.61 15.86
C GLU A 140 2.85 -1.89 15.36
N ALA A 141 2.09 -0.84 15.00
CA ALA A 141 0.72 -0.98 14.52
C ALA A 141 0.67 -1.79 13.21
N SER A 142 1.56 -1.49 12.26
CA SER A 142 1.66 -2.23 11.01
C SER A 142 2.12 -3.67 11.23
N GLN A 143 3.11 -3.88 12.12
CA GLN A 143 3.59 -5.21 12.47
C GLN A 143 2.48 -6.07 13.08
N GLN A 144 1.71 -5.53 14.02
CA GLN A 144 0.58 -6.25 14.65
C GLN A 144 -0.50 -6.57 13.62
N MET A 145 -0.82 -5.63 12.73
CA MET A 145 -1.79 -5.84 11.66
C MET A 145 -1.34 -6.98 10.74
N LEU A 146 -0.11 -6.96 10.25
CA LEU A 146 0.43 -7.99 9.36
C LEU A 146 0.42 -9.37 10.02
N ARG A 147 0.88 -9.48 11.28
CA ARG A 147 0.83 -10.76 12.03
C ARG A 147 -0.60 -11.27 12.18
N SER A 148 -1.58 -10.38 12.43
CA SER A 148 -2.99 -10.78 12.56
C SER A 148 -3.61 -11.30 11.26
N ILE A 149 -3.01 -10.97 10.12
CA ILE A 149 -3.40 -11.45 8.79
C ILE A 149 -2.76 -12.81 8.48
N GLY A 150 -1.62 -13.11 9.11
CA GLY A 150 -0.86 -14.34 8.90
C GLY A 150 0.54 -14.14 8.32
N PHE A 151 1.01 -12.90 8.20
CA PHE A 151 2.40 -12.65 7.82
C PHE A 151 3.35 -13.08 8.94
N GLU A 152 4.47 -13.65 8.55
CA GLU A 152 5.57 -14.02 9.42
C GLU A 152 6.72 -13.00 9.30
N HIS A 153 7.35 -12.66 10.43
CA HIS A 153 8.58 -11.87 10.44
C HIS A 153 9.74 -12.77 10.03
N THR A 154 10.31 -12.53 8.86
CA THR A 154 11.31 -13.43 8.26
C THR A 154 12.73 -12.88 8.26
N ALA A 155 12.90 -11.56 8.29
CA ALA A 155 14.22 -10.95 8.31
C ALA A 155 14.19 -9.57 8.97
N THR A 156 15.35 -9.17 9.48
CA THR A 156 15.62 -7.81 9.94
C THR A 156 16.87 -7.30 9.22
N LEU A 157 16.79 -6.13 8.65
CA LEU A 157 17.93 -5.39 8.12
C LEU A 157 18.34 -4.34 9.17
N PRO A 158 19.43 -4.56 9.90
CA PRO A 158 19.82 -3.66 10.98
C PRO A 158 20.33 -2.34 10.43
N ARG A 159 19.97 -1.24 11.12
CA ARG A 159 20.40 0.12 10.78
C ARG A 159 20.16 0.52 9.32
N TRP A 160 19.03 0.10 8.78
CA TRP A 160 18.70 0.25 7.37
C TRP A 160 18.16 1.63 7.01
N HIS A 161 17.42 2.24 7.92
CA HIS A 161 16.75 3.52 7.70
C HIS A 161 17.37 4.60 8.59
N TRP A 162 17.81 5.71 7.99
CA TRP A 162 18.31 6.87 8.73
C TRP A 162 17.21 7.89 8.91
N GLN A 163 16.89 8.24 10.16
CA GLN A 163 15.81 9.16 10.49
C GLN A 163 16.11 9.86 11.83
N ASP A 164 15.82 11.16 11.94
CA ASP A 164 15.89 11.93 13.18
C ASP A 164 17.21 11.72 13.97
N ASN A 165 18.35 11.72 13.24
CA ASN A 165 19.68 11.49 13.77
C ASN A 165 19.92 10.10 14.38
N HIS A 166 19.12 9.10 14.05
CA HIS A 166 19.37 7.70 14.43
C HIS A 166 19.11 6.74 13.27
N TYR A 167 19.68 5.55 13.39
CA TYR A 167 19.38 4.45 12.50
C TYR A 167 18.24 3.62 13.07
N GLU A 168 17.37 3.18 12.18
CA GLU A 168 16.27 2.27 12.48
C GLU A 168 16.39 0.99 11.66
N ASP A 169 16.00 -0.13 12.25
CA ASP A 169 15.94 -1.42 11.57
C ASP A 169 14.71 -1.51 10.68
N LEU A 170 14.85 -2.24 9.57
CA LEU A 170 13.75 -2.58 8.67
C LEU A 170 13.43 -4.06 8.82
N HIS A 171 12.16 -4.36 9.07
CA HIS A 171 11.65 -5.72 9.20
C HIS A 171 10.99 -6.16 7.91
N TYR A 172 11.31 -7.37 7.44
CA TYR A 172 10.61 -8.06 6.37
C TYR A 172 9.57 -9.01 6.95
N TYR A 173 8.35 -8.88 6.46
CA TYR A 173 7.23 -9.76 6.74
C TYR A 173 6.82 -10.46 5.46
N GLN A 174 6.58 -11.77 5.50
CA GLN A 174 6.18 -12.56 4.34
C GLN A 174 4.97 -13.40 4.64
N ILE A 175 4.16 -13.64 3.62
CA ILE A 175 3.05 -14.59 3.62
C ILE A 175 3.09 -15.38 2.32
N TRP A 176 2.82 -16.66 2.40
CA TRP A 176 2.80 -17.55 1.24
C TRP A 176 1.37 -17.92 0.87
N HIS A 177 1.20 -18.30 -0.39
CA HIS A 177 -0.05 -18.88 -0.86
C HIS A 177 -0.37 -20.14 -0.03
N PRO A 178 -1.61 -20.27 0.49
CA PRO A 178 -2.03 -21.44 1.29
C PRO A 178 -1.91 -22.76 0.53
#